data_72392a4a81b15a57a66b9e1628576e34
#
_entry.id   72392a4a81b15a57a66b9e1628576e34
#
_cell.length_a   1.000
_cell.length_b   1.000
_cell.length_c   1.000
_cell.angle_alpha   90.00
_cell.angle_beta   90.00
_cell.angle_gamma   90.00
#
_symmetry.space_group_name_H-M   'P 1'
#
loop_
_entity.id
_entity.type
_entity.pdbx_description
1 polymer ?
#
loop_
_entity_poly.entity_id
_entity_poly.type
_entity_poly.pdbx_seq_one_letter_code
_entity_poly.pdbx_strand_id
1 'polypeptide(L)'
;LVGSEMCIRDSLGYAFCIFQQHRDSHILTDIKTLYIDDLCVDEGQRGNGVGKVIYDAVVRLAKEQGCYNVTLNVWCCNEPAMAFYEKCGLKPQKVGMEMIL
;
A
#
# COMPACT_ATOMS: atom_id res chain seq x y z
N LEU A 1 4.59 -1.63 17.98
CA LEU A 1 4.00 -1.13 16.75
C LEU A 1 3.02 0.00 17.07
N VAL A 2 3.26 1.15 16.50
CA VAL A 2 2.37 2.29 16.63
C VAL A 2 1.80 2.59 15.26
N GLY A 3 0.48 2.75 15.18
CA GLY A 3 -0.18 3.01 13.90
C GLY A 3 -1.08 4.23 13.97
N SER A 4 -1.19 4.93 12.86
CA SER A 4 -2.19 5.95 12.63
C SER A 4 -2.78 5.76 11.24
N GLU A 5 -4.04 6.08 11.11
CA GLU A 5 -4.78 5.83 9.88
C GLU A 5 -4.92 7.12 9.08
N MET A 6 -4.94 6.98 7.76
CA MET A 6 -5.17 8.09 6.86
C MET A 6 -5.91 7.61 5.63
N CYS A 7 -6.84 8.43 5.16
CA CYS A 7 -7.59 8.16 3.94
C CYS A 7 -7.25 9.23 2.91
N ILE A 8 -6.77 8.79 1.76
CA ILE A 8 -6.59 9.64 0.60
C ILE A 8 -7.80 9.41 -0.30
N ARG A 9 -8.55 10.46 -0.55
CA ARG A 9 -9.80 10.35 -1.28
C ARG A 9 -9.81 11.31 -2.47
N ASP A 10 -10.23 10.78 -3.60
CA ASP A 10 -10.57 11.51 -4.80
C ASP A 10 -12.04 11.18 -5.12
N SER A 11 -12.68 12.00 -5.97
CA SER A 11 -14.06 11.72 -6.42
C SER A 11 -14.18 10.41 -7.18
N LEU A 12 -13.07 9.87 -7.70
CA LEU A 12 -13.03 8.67 -8.55
C LEU A 12 -12.47 7.44 -7.83
N GLY A 13 -12.04 7.58 -6.59
CA GLY A 13 -11.49 6.48 -5.83
C GLY A 13 -10.89 6.92 -4.51
N TYR A 14 -10.32 5.96 -3.77
CA TYR A 14 -9.70 6.27 -2.48
C TYR A 14 -8.62 5.25 -2.15
N ALA A 15 -7.73 5.64 -1.23
CA ALA A 15 -6.79 4.72 -0.59
C ALA A 15 -6.87 4.91 0.91
N PHE A 16 -7.01 3.81 1.63
CA PHE A 16 -6.98 3.79 3.08
C PHE A 16 -5.63 3.27 3.52
N CYS A 17 -4.89 4.09 4.27
CA CYS A 17 -3.51 3.81 4.61
C CYS A 17 -3.33 3.80 6.13
N ILE A 18 -2.36 3.02 6.58
CA ILE A 18 -2.00 2.94 7.99
C ILE A 18 -0.49 3.18 8.09
N PHE A 19 -0.10 4.14 8.91
CA PHE A 19 1.31 4.34 9.24
C PHE A 19 1.69 3.37 10.34
N GLN A 20 2.72 2.58 10.08
CA GLN A 20 3.25 1.60 11.02
C GLN A 20 4.68 1.97 11.36
N GLN A 21 5.01 2.00 12.63
CA GLN A 21 6.36 2.29 13.07
C GLN A 21 6.85 1.19 14.00
N HIS A 22 7.97 0.58 13.63
CA HIS A 22 8.57 -0.49 14.40
C HIS A 22 9.66 0.11 15.28
N ARG A 23 9.43 0.13 16.60
CA ARG A 23 10.34 0.77 17.55
C ARG A 23 11.25 -0.20 18.28
N ASP A 24 11.05 -1.48 18.06
CA ASP A 24 11.74 -2.53 18.86
C ASP A 24 12.95 -3.11 18.15
N SER A 25 13.43 -2.48 17.09
CA SER A 25 14.59 -2.98 16.41
C SER A 25 15.86 -2.54 17.12
N HIS A 26 16.62 -3.50 17.63
CA HIS A 26 17.89 -3.23 18.27
C HIS A 26 19.00 -2.90 17.28
N ILE A 27 18.77 -3.15 16.01
CA ILE A 27 19.79 -3.08 14.96
C ILE A 27 19.60 -1.87 14.07
N LEU A 28 18.35 -1.45 13.90
CA LEU A 28 18.00 -0.37 12.98
C LEU A 28 17.29 0.74 13.72
N THR A 29 17.44 1.93 13.22
CA THR A 29 16.61 3.06 13.64
C THR A 29 15.14 2.74 13.36
N ASP A 30 14.26 3.44 14.04
CA ASP A 30 12.82 3.25 13.88
C ASP A 30 12.41 3.31 12.41
N ILE A 31 11.92 2.18 11.89
CA ILE A 31 11.44 2.11 10.51
C ILE A 31 9.96 2.44 10.49
N LYS A 32 9.63 3.43 9.70
CA LYS A 32 8.25 3.83 9.47
C LYS A 32 7.80 3.28 8.12
N THR A 33 6.67 2.58 8.12
CA THR A 33 6.09 1.98 6.92
C THR A 33 4.71 2.60 6.68
N LEU A 34 4.40 2.92 5.44
CA LEU A 34 3.05 3.22 5.05
C LEU A 34 2.43 1.95 4.45
N TYR A 35 1.42 1.41 5.12
CA TYR A 35 0.71 0.22 4.68
C TYR A 35 -0.59 0.63 4.01
N ILE A 36 -0.80 0.21 2.76
CA ILE A 36 -2.06 0.42 2.06
C ILE A 36 -2.99 -0.72 2.44
N ASP A 37 -4.01 -0.39 3.24
CA ASP A 37 -5.00 -1.37 3.67
C ASP A 37 -6.04 -1.59 2.58
N ASP A 38 -6.43 -0.53 1.88
CA ASP A 38 -7.38 -0.63 0.79
C ASP A 38 -7.12 0.48 -0.24
N LEU A 39 -7.20 0.12 -1.52
CA LEU A 39 -7.13 1.07 -2.62
C LEU A 39 -8.25 0.71 -3.59
N CYS A 40 -9.18 1.63 -3.75
CA CYS A 40 -10.38 1.39 -4.53
C CYS A 40 -10.55 2.49 -5.58
N VAL A 41 -10.85 2.08 -6.80
CA VAL A 41 -11.14 2.98 -7.91
C VAL A 41 -12.59 2.76 -8.32
N ASP A 42 -13.30 3.84 -8.59
CA ASP A 42 -14.67 3.77 -9.05
C ASP A 42 -14.76 2.88 -10.28
N GLU A 43 -15.76 2.00 -10.31
CA GLU A 43 -15.85 0.96 -11.34
C GLU A 43 -15.85 1.54 -12.75
N GLY A 44 -16.55 2.66 -12.96
CA GLY A 44 -16.58 3.34 -14.25
C GLY A 44 -15.28 4.01 -14.66
N GLN A 45 -14.30 4.09 -13.78
CA GLN A 45 -13.03 4.77 -14.02
C GLN A 45 -11.85 3.80 -14.12
N ARG A 46 -12.09 2.52 -14.04
CA ARG A 46 -11.04 1.52 -14.19
C ARG A 46 -10.46 1.58 -15.61
N GLY A 47 -9.14 1.54 -15.71
CA GLY A 47 -8.45 1.64 -16.99
C GLY A 47 -8.12 3.07 -17.41
N ASN A 48 -8.56 4.08 -16.67
CA ASN A 48 -8.30 5.49 -16.98
C ASN A 48 -7.12 6.09 -16.18
N GLY A 49 -6.32 5.25 -15.55
CA GLY A 49 -5.17 5.71 -14.80
C GLY A 49 -5.46 6.29 -13.42
N VAL A 50 -6.69 6.22 -12.94
CA VAL A 50 -7.08 6.75 -11.64
C VAL A 50 -6.35 6.04 -10.51
N GLY A 51 -6.23 4.71 -10.59
CA GLY A 51 -5.50 3.93 -9.60
C GLY A 51 -4.05 4.38 -9.47
N LYS A 52 -3.41 4.67 -10.59
CA LYS A 52 -2.03 5.15 -10.59
C LYS A 52 -1.92 6.54 -9.96
N VAL A 53 -2.87 7.42 -10.21
CA VAL A 53 -2.90 8.75 -9.61
C VAL A 53 -3.03 8.65 -8.09
N ILE A 54 -3.93 7.80 -7.61
CA ILE A 54 -4.13 7.58 -6.17
C ILE A 54 -2.87 6.98 -5.56
N TYR A 55 -2.30 5.97 -6.21
CA TYR A 55 -1.08 5.34 -5.75
C TYR A 55 0.08 6.34 -5.66
N ASP A 56 0.24 7.20 -6.68
CA ASP A 56 1.29 8.21 -6.67
C ASP A 56 1.10 9.21 -5.53
N ALA A 57 -0.13 9.55 -5.19
CA ALA A 57 -0.42 10.40 -4.05
C ALA A 57 -0.02 9.71 -2.74
N VAL A 58 -0.26 8.40 -2.62
CA VAL A 58 0.18 7.62 -1.46
C VAL A 58 1.70 7.63 -1.33
N VAL A 59 2.40 7.42 -2.43
CA VAL A 59 3.87 7.44 -2.43
C VAL A 59 4.41 8.80 -2.03
N ARG A 60 3.80 9.86 -2.52
CA ARG A 60 4.19 11.24 -2.15
C ARG A 60 4.01 11.46 -0.65
N LEU A 61 2.88 11.03 -0.11
CA LEU A 61 2.62 11.14 1.31
C LEU A 61 3.65 10.35 2.12
N ALA A 62 3.98 9.14 1.69
CA ALA A 62 4.97 8.32 2.36
C ALA A 62 6.33 9.04 2.41
N LYS A 63 6.73 9.63 1.30
CA LYS A 63 7.99 10.39 1.24
C LYS A 63 7.97 11.60 2.15
N GLU A 64 6.87 12.35 2.15
CA GLU A 64 6.72 13.52 3.00
C GLU A 64 6.79 13.18 4.49
N GLN A 65 6.27 12.01 4.85
CA GLN A 65 6.27 11.54 6.24
C GLN A 65 7.52 10.77 6.63
N GLY A 66 8.50 10.69 5.76
CA GLY A 66 9.75 10.02 6.04
C GLY A 66 9.66 8.51 6.13
N CYS A 67 8.72 7.90 5.43
CA CYS A 67 8.56 6.45 5.45
C CYS A 67 9.70 5.77 4.69
N TYR A 68 10.13 4.63 5.21
CA TYR A 68 11.13 3.79 4.56
C TYR A 68 10.56 3.08 3.34
N ASN A 69 9.32 2.61 3.45
CA ASN A 69 8.69 1.85 2.37
C ASN A 69 7.18 2.03 2.37
N VAL A 70 6.58 1.56 1.29
CA VAL A 70 5.13 1.40 1.13
C VAL A 70 4.88 -0.08 0.93
N THR A 71 3.97 -0.65 1.69
CA THR A 71 3.63 -2.06 1.61
C THR A 71 2.14 -2.25 1.43
N LEU A 72 1.76 -3.41 0.91
CA LEU A 72 0.38 -3.85 0.81
C LEU A 72 0.35 -5.37 0.67
N ASN A 73 -0.83 -5.95 0.84
CA ASN A 73 -1.04 -7.36 0.60
C ASN A 73 -1.98 -7.56 -0.59
N VAL A 74 -1.66 -8.53 -1.42
CA VAL A 74 -2.46 -8.89 -2.59
C VAL A 74 -2.67 -10.40 -2.57
N TRP A 75 -3.90 -10.83 -2.81
CA TRP A 75 -4.18 -12.25 -2.99
C TRP A 75 -3.46 -12.75 -4.24
N CYS A 76 -2.78 -13.89 -4.13
CA CYS A 76 -1.98 -14.43 -5.24
C CYS A 76 -2.83 -14.78 -6.47
N CYS A 77 -4.11 -15.04 -6.29
CA CYS A 77 -5.02 -15.32 -7.41
C CYS A 77 -5.53 -14.06 -8.09
N ASN A 78 -5.23 -12.88 -7.56
CA ASN A 78 -5.65 -11.61 -8.14
C ASN A 78 -4.58 -11.09 -9.09
N GLU A 79 -4.47 -11.71 -10.26
CA GLU A 79 -3.45 -11.38 -11.25
C GLU A 79 -3.50 -9.93 -11.75
N PRO A 80 -4.68 -9.34 -12.01
CA PRO A 80 -4.73 -7.94 -12.43
C PRO A 80 -4.17 -6.98 -11.40
N ALA A 81 -4.45 -7.21 -10.11
CA ALA A 81 -3.91 -6.38 -9.04
C ALA A 81 -2.40 -6.55 -8.92
N MET A 82 -1.91 -7.78 -9.00
CA MET A 82 -0.48 -8.05 -8.99
C MET A 82 0.22 -7.30 -10.12
N ALA A 83 -0.30 -7.39 -11.34
CA ALA A 83 0.28 -6.72 -12.49
C ALA A 83 0.29 -5.21 -12.32
N PHE A 84 -0.79 -4.65 -11.78
CA PHE A 84 -0.87 -3.21 -11.52
C PHE A 84 0.22 -2.76 -10.56
N TYR A 85 0.37 -3.45 -9.43
CA TYR A 85 1.35 -3.05 -8.43
C TYR A 85 2.78 -3.28 -8.90
N GLU A 86 3.03 -4.32 -9.66
CA GLU A 86 4.36 -4.54 -10.26
C GLU A 86 4.72 -3.42 -11.22
N LYS A 87 3.78 -2.94 -12.02
CA LYS A 87 3.97 -1.78 -12.88
C LYS A 87 4.27 -0.53 -12.08
N CYS A 88 3.70 -0.40 -10.90
CA CYS A 88 3.97 0.73 -10.02
C CYS A 88 5.35 0.66 -9.36
N GLY A 89 6.04 -0.45 -9.49
CA GLY A 89 7.38 -0.61 -8.94
C GLY A 89 7.46 -1.42 -7.66
N LEU A 90 6.35 -2.01 -7.21
CA LEU A 90 6.38 -2.87 -6.04
C LEU A 90 6.93 -4.25 -6.41
N LYS A 91 7.56 -4.88 -5.43
CA LYS A 91 8.12 -6.22 -5.57
C LYS A 91 7.58 -7.11 -4.45
N PRO A 92 7.44 -8.41 -4.69
CA PRO A 92 7.08 -9.31 -3.61
C PRO A 92 8.07 -9.21 -2.45
N GLN A 93 7.53 -9.08 -1.24
CA GLN A 93 8.33 -8.94 -0.02
C GLN A 93 8.30 -10.21 0.81
N LYS A 94 7.13 -10.80 0.93
CA LYS A 94 6.92 -12.01 1.71
C LYS A 94 5.74 -12.77 1.15
N VAL A 95 5.64 -14.04 1.49
CA VAL A 95 4.54 -14.91 1.07
C VAL A 95 3.80 -15.39 2.32
N GLY A 96 2.50 -15.15 2.37
CA GLY A 96 1.64 -15.75 3.37
C GLY A 96 1.23 -17.15 2.91
N MET A 97 1.25 -18.09 3.80
CA MET A 97 0.91 -19.47 3.48
C MET A 97 -0.14 -19.99 4.46
N GLU A 98 -1.01 -20.85 4.00
CA GLU A 98 -2.03 -21.45 4.86
C GLU A 98 -2.23 -22.91 4.54
N MET A 99 -2.74 -23.61 5.52
CA MET A 99 -3.27 -24.96 5.34
C MET A 99 -4.69 -24.96 5.89
N ILE A 100 -5.65 -25.32 5.07
CA ILE A 100 -7.03 -25.42 5.52
C ILE A 100 -7.22 -26.78 6.17
N LEU A 101 -7.75 -26.78 7.38
CA LEU A 101 -7.93 -27.99 8.18
C LEU A 101 -9.32 -28.60 8.01
#